data_a9c61fba1aa0030b0b3202ffd542bd68
#
_entry.id   a9c61fba1aa0030b0b3202ffd542bd68
#
_cell.length_a   1.000
_cell.length_b   1.000
_cell.length_c   1.000
_cell.angle_alpha   90.00
_cell.angle_beta   90.00
_cell.angle_gamma   90.00
#
_symmetry.space_group_name_H-M   'P 1'
#
loop_
_entity.id
_entity.type
_entity.pdbx_description
1 polymer ?
#
loop_
_entity_poly.entity_id
_entity_poly.type
_entity_poly.pdbx_seq_one_letter_code
_entity_poly.pdbx_strand_id
1 'polypeptide(L)'
;MSDYQKGLLITFFGVLFVTPDSLFVRLISSDGLTIAFWRSFSAGILILVALVAFTGLRNIKSLFLMGKLGWLYCFLIGSTSPAFVCAVENTSVANVVFIFAAMPIFASLFSYFILKEPIPKRVKKTIIIVTLGLIIIAYGSTENETSNWIGDLFAFYVCVSYAAALTLIRKLKSISILPALPVAYLGSAMILFFFTEPFIGFERNADLYLIHGFFIAVGTCFLAIGPRYITSPEASLLILLETILAPLLVWVILYEYPGMWSIAGGAMVVLALSISNLYAFNKVKRGSKKETS
;
A
#
# COMPACT_ATOMS: atom_id res chain seq x y z
N MET A 1 8.29 13.20 -23.39
CA MET A 1 7.40 13.03 -22.22
C MET A 1 7.99 13.82 -21.06
N SER A 2 7.25 14.71 -20.42
CA SER A 2 7.73 15.46 -19.26
C SER A 2 7.92 14.56 -18.06
N ASP A 3 8.79 14.95 -17.09
CA ASP A 3 8.99 14.16 -15.86
C ASP A 3 7.68 13.99 -15.08
N TYR A 4 6.82 15.00 -15.10
CA TYR A 4 5.48 14.94 -14.55
C TYR A 4 4.62 13.81 -15.16
N GLN A 5 4.58 13.72 -16.50
CA GLN A 5 3.84 12.66 -17.20
C GLN A 5 4.42 11.26 -16.90
N LYS A 6 5.76 11.16 -16.79
CA LYS A 6 6.41 9.91 -16.36
C LYS A 6 5.97 9.50 -14.97
N GLY A 7 5.96 10.44 -14.02
CA GLY A 7 5.54 10.19 -12.65
C GLY A 7 4.09 9.69 -12.55
N LEU A 8 3.18 10.34 -13.28
CA LEU A 8 1.78 9.92 -13.34
C LEU A 8 1.63 8.50 -13.89
N LEU A 9 2.27 8.21 -15.03
CA LEU A 9 2.17 6.88 -15.67
C LEU A 9 2.80 5.78 -14.80
N ILE A 10 4.00 6.01 -14.26
CA ILE A 10 4.66 5.03 -13.38
C ILE A 10 3.81 4.75 -12.16
N THR A 11 3.28 5.78 -11.50
CA THR A 11 2.41 5.58 -10.32
C THR A 11 1.12 4.87 -10.69
N PHE A 12 0.48 5.25 -11.80
CA PHE A 12 -0.74 4.60 -12.30
C PHE A 12 -0.54 3.10 -12.57
N PHE A 13 0.53 2.75 -13.30
CA PHE A 13 0.85 1.34 -13.52
C PHE A 13 1.22 0.63 -12.20
N GLY A 14 1.91 1.30 -11.29
CA GLY A 14 2.16 0.77 -9.96
C GLY A 14 0.88 0.37 -9.24
N VAL A 15 -0.14 1.24 -9.24
CA VAL A 15 -1.45 0.94 -8.66
C VAL A 15 -2.12 -0.23 -9.38
N LEU A 16 -2.12 -0.26 -10.72
CA LEU A 16 -2.71 -1.37 -11.46
C LEU A 16 -2.06 -2.72 -11.15
N PHE A 17 -0.73 -2.72 -10.95
CA PHE A 17 0.00 -3.95 -10.59
C PHE A 17 -0.27 -4.41 -9.16
N VAL A 18 -0.49 -3.52 -8.19
CA VAL A 18 -0.82 -3.94 -6.82
C VAL A 18 -2.30 -4.27 -6.65
N THR A 19 -3.19 -3.76 -7.50
CA THR A 19 -4.65 -3.98 -7.40
C THR A 19 -5.06 -5.47 -7.28
N PRO A 20 -4.45 -6.44 -7.99
CA PRO A 20 -4.81 -7.86 -7.86
C PRO A 20 -4.27 -8.54 -6.59
N ASP A 21 -3.51 -7.85 -5.72
CA ASP A 21 -2.89 -8.45 -4.52
C ASP A 21 -3.89 -9.24 -3.67
N SER A 22 -5.00 -8.60 -3.29
CA SER A 22 -6.06 -9.24 -2.50
C SER A 22 -6.78 -10.37 -3.23
N LEU A 23 -6.90 -10.28 -4.55
CA LEU A 23 -7.46 -11.36 -5.36
C LEU A 23 -6.57 -12.61 -5.31
N PHE A 24 -5.25 -12.46 -5.45
CA PHE A 24 -4.32 -13.58 -5.34
C PHE A 24 -4.37 -14.24 -3.96
N VAL A 25 -4.45 -13.44 -2.88
CA VAL A 25 -4.61 -13.99 -1.52
C VAL A 25 -5.87 -14.85 -1.42
N ARG A 26 -6.97 -14.45 -2.07
CA ARG A 26 -8.22 -15.24 -2.09
C ARG A 26 -8.19 -16.47 -3.00
N LEU A 27 -7.43 -16.40 -4.10
CA LEU A 27 -7.35 -17.50 -5.08
C LEU A 27 -6.43 -18.65 -4.63
N ILE A 28 -5.40 -18.34 -3.86
CA ILE A 28 -4.41 -19.34 -3.43
C ILE A 28 -5.00 -20.19 -2.31
N SER A 29 -5.17 -21.47 -2.57
CA SER A 29 -5.69 -22.43 -1.59
C SER A 29 -4.57 -22.92 -0.65
N SER A 30 -4.15 -22.07 0.29
CA SER A 30 -3.12 -22.35 1.30
C SER A 30 -3.42 -21.56 2.57
N ASP A 31 -2.69 -21.82 3.65
CA ASP A 31 -2.75 -20.98 4.84
C ASP A 31 -2.12 -19.60 4.62
N GLY A 32 -2.62 -18.58 5.32
CA GLY A 32 -2.22 -17.21 5.08
C GLY A 32 -0.76 -16.92 5.35
N LEU A 33 -0.15 -17.56 6.33
CA LEU A 33 1.27 -17.33 6.58
C LEU A 33 2.14 -17.92 5.45
N THR A 34 1.74 -19.04 4.87
CA THR A 34 2.38 -19.62 3.68
C THR A 34 2.18 -18.71 2.45
N ILE A 35 0.98 -18.16 2.26
CA ILE A 35 0.74 -17.16 1.20
C ILE A 35 1.64 -15.93 1.41
N ALA A 36 1.71 -15.40 2.63
CA ALA A 36 2.56 -14.27 2.97
C ALA A 36 4.06 -14.57 2.76
N PHE A 37 4.50 -15.80 3.06
CA PHE A 37 5.86 -16.24 2.78
C PHE A 37 6.16 -16.18 1.28
N TRP A 38 5.37 -16.85 0.44
CA TRP A 38 5.62 -16.91 -1.00
C TRP A 38 5.47 -15.55 -1.67
N ARG A 39 4.49 -14.75 -1.27
CA ARG A 39 4.33 -13.36 -1.70
C ARG A 39 5.59 -12.54 -1.43
N SER A 40 6.12 -12.63 -0.21
CA SER A 40 7.32 -11.90 0.19
C SER A 40 8.57 -12.46 -0.48
N PHE A 41 8.74 -13.76 -0.52
CA PHE A 41 9.91 -14.41 -1.09
C PHE A 41 10.01 -14.14 -2.59
N SER A 42 8.94 -14.39 -3.35
CA SER A 42 8.91 -14.19 -4.81
C SER A 42 9.11 -12.72 -5.17
N ALA A 43 8.40 -11.80 -4.51
CA ALA A 43 8.58 -10.38 -4.74
C ALA A 43 10.00 -9.91 -4.38
N GLY A 44 10.51 -10.32 -3.23
CA GLY A 44 11.85 -9.95 -2.77
C GLY A 44 12.96 -10.42 -3.72
N ILE A 45 12.89 -11.67 -4.19
CA ILE A 45 13.85 -12.23 -5.17
C ILE A 45 13.76 -11.49 -6.50
N LEU A 46 12.55 -11.27 -7.02
CA LEU A 46 12.36 -10.58 -8.31
C LEU A 46 12.89 -9.14 -8.26
N ILE A 47 12.62 -8.40 -7.17
CA ILE A 47 13.15 -7.04 -6.99
C ILE A 47 14.67 -7.08 -6.86
N LEU A 48 15.24 -8.03 -6.12
CA LEU A 48 16.68 -8.16 -5.95
C LEU A 48 17.37 -8.44 -7.31
N VAL A 49 16.84 -9.41 -8.07
CA VAL A 49 17.37 -9.76 -9.40
C VAL A 49 17.28 -8.55 -10.33
N ALA A 50 16.13 -7.87 -10.38
CA ALA A 50 15.98 -6.67 -11.21
C ALA A 50 16.95 -5.56 -10.76
N LEU A 51 17.09 -5.32 -9.46
CA LEU A 51 18.02 -4.30 -8.93
C LEU A 51 19.46 -4.62 -9.36
N VAL A 52 19.91 -5.86 -9.19
CA VAL A 52 21.27 -6.28 -9.55
C VAL A 52 21.50 -6.17 -11.07
N ALA A 53 20.52 -6.61 -11.88
CA ALA A 53 20.60 -6.58 -13.33
C ALA A 53 20.68 -5.14 -13.90
N PHE A 54 19.86 -4.22 -13.38
CA PHE A 54 19.78 -2.86 -13.93
C PHE A 54 20.73 -1.85 -13.27
N THR A 55 21.13 -2.06 -12.00
CA THR A 55 21.89 -1.05 -11.26
C THR A 55 23.19 -1.59 -10.65
N GLY A 56 23.39 -2.89 -10.70
CA GLY A 56 24.55 -3.59 -10.13
C GLY A 56 24.55 -3.64 -8.59
N LEU A 57 25.41 -4.48 -8.03
CA LEU A 57 25.54 -4.70 -6.58
C LEU A 57 25.96 -3.42 -5.81
N ARG A 58 26.52 -2.43 -6.52
CA ARG A 58 27.01 -1.18 -5.90
C ARG A 58 25.89 -0.39 -5.21
N ASN A 59 24.66 -0.48 -5.74
CA ASN A 59 23.51 0.25 -5.18
C ASN A 59 22.95 -0.39 -3.89
N ILE A 60 23.24 -1.66 -3.61
CA ILE A 60 22.87 -2.28 -2.33
C ILE A 60 23.55 -1.58 -1.15
N LYS A 61 24.74 -1.02 -1.37
CA LYS A 61 25.43 -0.23 -0.33
C LYS A 61 24.68 1.01 0.11
N SER A 62 23.76 1.54 -0.71
CA SER A 62 22.94 2.69 -0.34
C SER A 62 22.00 2.38 0.85
N LEU A 63 21.66 1.11 1.09
CA LEU A 63 20.89 0.69 2.27
C LEU A 63 21.60 1.09 3.57
N PHE A 64 22.92 0.88 3.64
CA PHE A 64 23.73 1.26 4.81
C PHE A 64 23.81 2.78 4.99
N LEU A 65 23.76 3.55 3.90
CA LEU A 65 23.75 5.01 3.93
C LEU A 65 22.43 5.58 4.49
N MET A 66 21.33 4.83 4.43
CA MET A 66 20.03 5.23 5.00
C MET A 66 20.02 5.17 6.53
N GLY A 67 21.00 4.49 7.15
CA GLY A 67 21.12 4.38 8.60
C GLY A 67 19.88 3.78 9.27
N LYS A 68 19.62 4.19 10.51
CA LYS A 68 18.49 3.67 11.31
C LYS A 68 17.12 3.85 10.64
N LEU A 69 16.94 4.92 9.85
CA LEU A 69 15.68 5.18 9.17
C LEU A 69 15.42 4.21 8.01
N GLY A 70 16.48 3.76 7.34
CA GLY A 70 16.38 2.71 6.32
C GLY A 70 15.96 1.36 6.91
N TRP A 71 16.54 0.98 8.05
CA TRP A 71 16.15 -0.25 8.75
C TRP A 71 14.72 -0.16 9.30
N LEU A 72 14.30 1.00 9.82
CA LEU A 72 12.91 1.21 10.22
C LEU A 72 11.97 1.07 9.03
N TYR A 73 12.34 1.59 7.85
CA TYR A 73 11.56 1.40 6.63
C TYR A 73 11.45 -0.07 6.25
N CYS A 74 12.57 -0.84 6.28
CA CYS A 74 12.55 -2.28 6.01
C CYS A 74 11.62 -3.02 6.98
N PHE A 75 11.66 -2.69 8.27
CA PHE A 75 10.78 -3.29 9.27
C PHE A 75 9.31 -2.97 8.99
N LEU A 76 8.97 -1.70 8.74
CA LEU A 76 7.60 -1.28 8.46
C LEU A 76 7.05 -2.00 7.21
N ILE A 77 7.78 -1.98 6.09
CA ILE A 77 7.33 -2.65 4.86
C ILE A 77 7.32 -4.17 5.01
N GLY A 78 8.35 -4.77 5.61
CA GLY A 78 8.41 -6.21 5.81
C GLY A 78 7.25 -6.75 6.66
N SER A 79 6.93 -6.06 7.74
CA SER A 79 5.83 -6.45 8.64
C SER A 79 4.44 -6.25 8.03
N THR A 80 4.29 -5.35 7.05
CA THR A 80 3.00 -5.19 6.36
C THR A 80 2.64 -6.39 5.48
N SER A 81 3.61 -7.18 5.02
CA SER A 81 3.33 -8.32 4.15
C SER A 81 2.47 -9.40 4.84
N PRO A 82 2.87 -9.99 5.98
CA PRO A 82 2.01 -10.93 6.69
C PRO A 82 0.72 -10.27 7.22
N ALA A 83 0.81 -9.03 7.70
CA ALA A 83 -0.37 -8.33 8.23
C ALA A 83 -1.43 -8.09 7.15
N PHE A 84 -1.02 -7.79 5.91
CA PHE A 84 -1.96 -7.64 4.78
C PHE A 84 -2.68 -8.94 4.46
N VAL A 85 -1.95 -10.06 4.39
CA VAL A 85 -2.57 -11.37 4.13
C VAL A 85 -3.53 -11.74 5.25
N CYS A 86 -3.11 -11.58 6.52
CA CYS A 86 -3.99 -11.79 7.67
C CYS A 86 -5.24 -10.88 7.63
N ALA A 87 -5.11 -9.63 7.18
CA ALA A 87 -6.25 -8.74 7.00
C ALA A 87 -7.22 -9.32 5.96
N VAL A 88 -6.73 -9.64 4.76
CA VAL A 88 -7.56 -10.16 3.68
C VAL A 88 -8.21 -11.49 4.05
N GLU A 89 -7.56 -12.36 4.80
CA GLU A 89 -8.16 -13.64 5.25
C GLU A 89 -9.27 -13.47 6.29
N ASN A 90 -9.17 -12.44 7.15
CA ASN A 90 -10.06 -12.28 8.29
C ASN A 90 -11.14 -11.20 8.10
N THR A 91 -11.11 -10.42 7.02
CA THR A 91 -12.17 -9.44 6.70
C THR A 91 -12.40 -9.35 5.20
N SER A 92 -13.44 -8.66 4.77
CA SER A 92 -13.71 -8.48 3.34
C SER A 92 -12.61 -7.63 2.67
N VAL A 93 -12.31 -7.93 1.40
CA VAL A 93 -11.35 -7.13 0.62
C VAL A 93 -11.75 -5.67 0.56
N ALA A 94 -13.05 -5.39 0.49
CA ALA A 94 -13.57 -4.03 0.53
C ALA A 94 -13.18 -3.30 1.82
N ASN A 95 -13.33 -3.93 2.98
CA ASN A 95 -12.93 -3.34 4.27
C ASN A 95 -11.43 -3.01 4.27
N VAL A 96 -10.58 -3.96 3.86
CA VAL A 96 -9.12 -3.78 3.82
C VAL A 96 -8.75 -2.53 3.03
N VAL A 97 -9.23 -2.41 1.79
CA VAL A 97 -8.84 -1.29 0.92
C VAL A 97 -9.49 0.04 1.29
N PHE A 98 -10.70 0.02 1.86
CA PHE A 98 -11.32 1.25 2.38
C PHE A 98 -10.61 1.77 3.63
N ILE A 99 -10.09 0.89 4.49
CA ILE A 99 -9.22 1.26 5.61
C ILE A 99 -7.91 1.85 5.07
N PHE A 100 -7.33 1.26 4.00
CA PHE A 100 -6.13 1.80 3.36
C PHE A 100 -6.34 3.19 2.76
N ALA A 101 -7.55 3.50 2.30
CA ALA A 101 -7.86 4.83 1.81
C ALA A 101 -7.63 5.93 2.87
N ALA A 102 -7.63 5.61 4.17
CA ALA A 102 -7.27 6.54 5.23
C ALA A 102 -5.75 6.85 5.33
N MET A 103 -4.90 6.12 4.61
CA MET A 103 -3.43 6.28 4.65
C MET A 103 -2.94 7.74 4.47
N PRO A 104 -3.50 8.59 3.58
CA PRO A 104 -3.06 9.97 3.45
C PRO A 104 -3.23 10.81 4.72
N ILE A 105 -4.18 10.43 5.58
CA ILE A 105 -4.41 11.10 6.88
C ILE A 105 -3.25 10.79 7.82
N PHE A 106 -2.90 9.51 7.97
CA PHE A 106 -1.77 9.09 8.79
C PHE A 106 -0.45 9.62 8.25
N ALA A 107 -0.27 9.63 6.93
CA ALA A 107 0.89 10.27 6.30
C ALA A 107 0.99 11.76 6.63
N SER A 108 -0.13 12.49 6.70
CA SER A 108 -0.16 13.90 7.12
C SER A 108 0.22 14.06 8.60
N LEU A 109 -0.26 13.17 9.47
CA LEU A 109 0.11 13.16 10.89
C LEU A 109 1.61 12.88 11.07
N PHE A 110 2.14 11.85 10.43
CA PHE A 110 3.57 11.55 10.48
C PHE A 110 4.43 12.68 9.89
N SER A 111 3.99 13.32 8.79
CA SER A 111 4.68 14.49 8.24
C SER A 111 4.73 15.63 9.25
N TYR A 112 3.67 15.85 10.00
CA TYR A 112 3.66 16.85 11.07
C TYR A 112 4.69 16.55 12.18
N PHE A 113 4.74 15.30 12.67
CA PHE A 113 5.64 14.93 13.76
C PHE A 113 7.10 14.78 13.30
N ILE A 114 7.35 14.15 12.14
CA ILE A 114 8.68 13.76 11.66
C ILE A 114 9.33 14.85 10.81
N LEU A 115 8.55 15.50 9.93
CA LEU A 115 9.03 16.52 9.00
C LEU A 115 8.73 17.94 9.47
N LYS A 116 7.95 18.10 10.56
CA LYS A 116 7.49 19.39 11.11
C LYS A 116 6.64 20.20 10.12
N GLU A 117 6.01 19.53 9.15
CA GLU A 117 5.11 20.17 8.19
C GLU A 117 3.74 20.43 8.86
N PRO A 118 3.17 21.65 8.77
CA PRO A 118 1.89 21.96 9.41
C PRO A 118 0.74 21.21 8.73
N ILE A 119 -0.18 20.64 9.53
CA ILE A 119 -1.38 19.98 9.01
C ILE A 119 -2.38 21.03 8.52
N PRO A 120 -2.74 21.06 7.22
CA PRO A 120 -3.71 22.01 6.70
C PRO A 120 -5.08 21.87 7.37
N LYS A 121 -5.79 22.99 7.58
CA LYS A 121 -7.14 22.99 8.20
C LYS A 121 -8.14 22.05 7.53
N ARG A 122 -8.02 21.89 6.19
CA ARG A 122 -8.86 20.96 5.41
C ARG A 122 -8.62 19.50 5.82
N VAL A 123 -7.33 19.10 6.01
CA VAL A 123 -6.97 17.73 6.42
C VAL A 123 -7.55 17.41 7.78
N LYS A 124 -7.55 18.37 8.73
CA LYS A 124 -8.19 18.20 10.05
C LYS A 124 -9.69 17.88 9.94
N LYS A 125 -10.41 18.56 9.01
CA LYS A 125 -11.83 18.26 8.76
C LYS A 125 -12.03 16.89 8.11
N THR A 126 -11.14 16.54 7.15
CA THR A 126 -11.16 15.24 6.47
C THR A 126 -10.94 14.09 7.45
N ILE A 127 -10.02 14.25 8.43
CA ILE A 127 -9.77 13.26 9.48
C ILE A 127 -11.08 12.88 10.20
N ILE A 128 -11.89 13.85 10.59
CA ILE A 128 -13.16 13.58 11.31
C ILE A 128 -14.09 12.72 10.45
N ILE A 129 -14.29 13.10 9.17
CA ILE A 129 -15.20 12.38 8.26
C ILE A 129 -14.68 10.96 8.00
N VAL A 130 -13.38 10.80 7.78
CA VAL A 130 -12.77 9.49 7.53
C VAL A 130 -12.85 8.60 8.77
N THR A 131 -12.64 9.16 9.97
CA THR A 131 -12.80 8.39 11.22
C THR A 131 -14.23 7.85 11.37
N LEU A 132 -15.24 8.66 11.04
CA LEU A 132 -16.63 8.20 11.02
C LEU A 132 -16.85 7.09 9.98
N GLY A 133 -16.29 7.23 8.78
CA GLY A 133 -16.35 6.19 7.74
C GLY A 133 -15.72 4.87 8.19
N LEU A 134 -14.55 4.92 8.86
CA LEU A 134 -13.90 3.73 9.41
C LEU A 134 -14.73 3.07 10.53
N ILE A 135 -15.40 3.86 11.37
CA ILE A 135 -16.32 3.32 12.40
C ILE A 135 -17.50 2.60 11.76
N ILE A 136 -18.05 3.12 10.64
CA ILE A 136 -19.14 2.48 9.90
C ILE A 136 -18.67 1.14 9.30
N ILE A 137 -17.45 1.08 8.74
CA ILE A 137 -16.86 -0.16 8.19
C ILE A 137 -16.70 -1.18 9.32
N ALA A 138 -16.10 -0.78 10.44
CA ALA A 138 -15.87 -1.67 11.57
C ALA A 138 -17.20 -2.18 12.19
N TYR A 139 -18.24 -1.36 12.21
CA TYR A 139 -19.58 -1.79 12.63
C TYR A 139 -20.13 -2.88 11.69
N GLY A 140 -20.01 -2.67 10.36
CA GLY A 140 -20.45 -3.66 9.37
C GLY A 140 -19.70 -5.00 9.47
N SER A 141 -18.46 -4.99 9.92
CA SER A 141 -17.68 -6.22 10.13
C SER A 141 -18.25 -7.11 11.24
N THR A 142 -19.02 -6.55 12.17
CA THR A 142 -19.69 -7.32 13.24
C THR A 142 -20.96 -8.04 12.75
N GLU A 143 -21.53 -7.60 11.62
CA GLU A 143 -22.79 -8.14 11.07
C GLU A 143 -22.56 -9.16 9.95
N ASN A 144 -21.38 -9.19 9.34
CA ASN A 144 -21.04 -10.09 8.24
C ASN A 144 -20.26 -11.31 8.72
N GLU A 145 -20.73 -12.51 8.41
CA GLU A 145 -20.05 -13.78 8.75
C GLU A 145 -18.63 -13.88 8.16
N THR A 146 -18.37 -13.20 7.03
CA THR A 146 -17.09 -13.19 6.33
C THR A 146 -16.11 -12.13 6.85
N SER A 147 -16.55 -11.23 7.74
CA SER A 147 -15.76 -10.11 8.23
C SER A 147 -15.57 -10.16 9.74
N ASN A 148 -14.31 -10.05 10.18
CA ASN A 148 -13.93 -10.02 11.58
C ASN A 148 -13.15 -8.73 11.89
N TRP A 149 -13.42 -8.12 13.03
CA TRP A 149 -12.71 -6.93 13.52
C TRP A 149 -11.18 -7.14 13.63
N ILE A 150 -10.73 -8.39 13.79
CA ILE A 150 -9.29 -8.74 13.80
C ILE A 150 -8.67 -8.44 12.44
N GLY A 151 -9.35 -8.79 11.34
CA GLY A 151 -8.91 -8.46 9.98
C GLY A 151 -8.84 -6.95 9.75
N ASP A 152 -9.85 -6.20 10.24
CA ASP A 152 -9.85 -4.73 10.15
C ASP A 152 -8.70 -4.11 10.95
N LEU A 153 -8.33 -4.69 12.11
CA LEU A 153 -7.19 -4.26 12.92
C LEU A 153 -5.86 -4.49 12.18
N PHE A 154 -5.69 -5.63 11.50
CA PHE A 154 -4.53 -5.88 10.65
C PHE A 154 -4.48 -4.89 9.48
N ALA A 155 -5.61 -4.63 8.83
CA ALA A 155 -5.70 -3.62 7.76
C ALA A 155 -5.32 -2.23 8.27
N PHE A 156 -5.78 -1.84 9.45
CA PHE A 156 -5.43 -0.58 10.08
C PHE A 156 -3.93 -0.49 10.41
N TYR A 157 -3.34 -1.58 10.94
CA TYR A 157 -1.90 -1.67 11.16
C TYR A 157 -1.11 -1.46 9.87
N VAL A 158 -1.50 -2.12 8.76
CA VAL A 158 -0.87 -1.95 7.45
C VAL A 158 -0.99 -0.50 6.98
N CYS A 159 -2.18 0.10 7.08
CA CYS A 159 -2.45 1.49 6.72
C CYS A 159 -1.50 2.46 7.43
N VAL A 160 -1.39 2.33 8.76
CA VAL A 160 -0.53 3.20 9.60
C VAL A 160 0.95 2.97 9.29
N SER A 161 1.38 1.71 9.19
CA SER A 161 2.78 1.34 8.90
C SER A 161 3.22 1.83 7.53
N TYR A 162 2.37 1.67 6.52
CA TYR A 162 2.65 2.14 5.16
C TYR A 162 2.70 3.67 5.09
N ALA A 163 1.81 4.38 5.79
CA ALA A 163 1.84 5.83 5.92
C ALA A 163 3.14 6.34 6.55
N ALA A 164 3.62 5.65 7.60
CA ALA A 164 4.91 5.95 8.22
C ALA A 164 6.06 5.71 7.23
N ALA A 165 6.06 4.58 6.51
CA ALA A 165 7.06 4.26 5.48
C ALA A 165 7.10 5.32 4.37
N LEU A 166 5.94 5.78 3.86
CA LEU A 166 5.87 6.86 2.87
C LEU A 166 6.49 8.17 3.40
N THR A 167 6.29 8.48 4.67
CA THR A 167 6.91 9.66 5.30
C THR A 167 8.43 9.52 5.40
N LEU A 168 8.93 8.30 5.69
CA LEU A 168 10.37 8.03 5.67
C LEU A 168 10.99 8.16 4.28
N ILE A 169 10.29 7.71 3.21
CA ILE A 169 10.73 7.93 1.82
C ILE A 169 10.96 9.42 1.56
N ARG A 170 10.01 10.28 1.98
CA ARG A 170 10.15 11.73 1.83
C ARG A 170 11.34 12.30 2.62
N LYS A 171 11.58 11.79 3.82
CA LYS A 171 12.73 12.20 4.65
C LYS A 171 14.06 11.78 4.03
N LEU A 172 14.09 10.63 3.36
CA LEU A 172 15.26 10.03 2.71
C LEU A 172 15.33 10.34 1.20
N LYS A 173 14.62 11.36 0.70
CA LYS A 173 14.47 11.65 -0.74
C LYS A 173 15.78 11.77 -1.54
N SER A 174 16.90 12.09 -0.89
CA SER A 174 18.23 12.17 -1.51
C SER A 174 18.86 10.78 -1.78
N ILE A 175 18.35 9.72 -1.16
CA ILE A 175 18.87 8.35 -1.27
C ILE A 175 17.81 7.48 -1.96
N SER A 176 18.24 6.55 -2.83
CA SER A 176 17.30 5.59 -3.44
C SER A 176 16.82 4.59 -2.42
N ILE A 177 15.50 4.50 -2.23
CA ILE A 177 14.87 3.54 -1.31
C ILE A 177 14.72 2.14 -1.91
N LEU A 178 14.89 1.98 -3.24
CA LEU A 178 14.70 0.70 -3.93
C LEU A 178 15.49 -0.47 -3.33
N PRO A 179 16.75 -0.30 -2.90
CA PRO A 179 17.51 -1.39 -2.27
C PRO A 179 16.97 -1.87 -0.93
N ALA A 180 16.13 -1.09 -0.27
CA ALA A 180 15.47 -1.49 0.97
C ALA A 180 14.31 -2.46 0.74
N LEU A 181 13.68 -2.45 -0.45
CA LEU A 181 12.54 -3.32 -0.75
C LEU A 181 12.88 -4.82 -0.69
N PRO A 182 13.91 -5.33 -1.39
CA PRO A 182 14.25 -6.74 -1.30
C PRO A 182 14.64 -7.15 0.13
N VAL A 183 15.28 -6.27 0.91
CA VAL A 183 15.62 -6.55 2.31
C VAL A 183 14.36 -6.65 3.16
N ALA A 184 13.38 -5.77 2.96
CA ALA A 184 12.10 -5.82 3.67
C ALA A 184 11.34 -7.11 3.36
N TYR A 185 11.18 -7.45 2.09
CA TYR A 185 10.44 -8.63 1.65
C TYR A 185 11.14 -9.94 1.99
N LEU A 186 12.44 -10.07 1.70
CA LEU A 186 13.19 -11.29 2.04
C LEU A 186 13.36 -11.45 3.54
N GLY A 187 13.52 -10.35 4.29
CA GLY A 187 13.53 -10.38 5.75
C GLY A 187 12.21 -10.89 6.32
N SER A 188 11.08 -10.44 5.77
CA SER A 188 9.75 -10.96 6.11
C SER A 188 9.64 -12.46 5.79
N ALA A 189 10.01 -12.87 4.58
CA ALA A 189 10.01 -14.28 4.19
C ALA A 189 10.88 -15.14 5.10
N MET A 190 12.08 -14.68 5.44
CA MET A 190 12.98 -15.40 6.34
C MET A 190 12.36 -15.62 7.73
N ILE A 191 11.66 -14.62 8.27
CA ILE A 191 10.96 -14.77 9.56
C ILE A 191 9.80 -15.77 9.41
N LEU A 192 8.97 -15.61 8.37
CA LEU A 192 7.81 -16.47 8.13
C LEU A 192 8.20 -17.93 7.90
N PHE A 193 9.37 -18.19 7.32
CA PHE A 193 9.88 -19.56 7.11
C PHE A 193 9.90 -20.40 8.38
N PHE A 194 10.12 -19.80 9.55
CA PHE A 194 10.13 -20.50 10.84
C PHE A 194 8.74 -20.78 11.41
N PHE A 195 7.70 -20.19 10.83
CA PHE A 195 6.30 -20.33 11.29
C PHE A 195 5.41 -21.06 10.28
N THR A 196 5.97 -21.47 9.13
CA THR A 196 5.22 -22.12 8.06
C THR A 196 5.99 -23.31 7.52
N GLU A 197 5.29 -24.18 6.83
CA GLU A 197 5.88 -25.27 6.03
C GLU A 197 5.69 -24.96 4.53
N PRO A 198 6.43 -23.96 3.99
CA PRO A 198 6.08 -23.33 2.72
C PRO A 198 6.18 -24.24 1.50
N PHE A 199 6.85 -25.38 1.61
CA PHE A 199 7.01 -26.34 0.51
C PHE A 199 5.91 -27.40 0.48
N ILE A 200 5.11 -27.55 1.55
CA ILE A 200 3.98 -28.46 1.55
C ILE A 200 2.91 -27.92 0.62
N GLY A 201 2.54 -28.71 -0.40
CA GLY A 201 1.53 -28.32 -1.38
C GLY A 201 1.96 -27.19 -2.33
N PHE A 202 3.24 -26.83 -2.37
CA PHE A 202 3.77 -25.80 -3.27
C PHE A 202 3.39 -26.04 -4.74
N GLU A 203 3.54 -27.28 -5.22
CA GLU A 203 3.27 -27.64 -6.61
C GLU A 203 1.85 -27.28 -7.07
N ARG A 204 0.88 -27.31 -6.15
CA ARG A 204 -0.52 -27.00 -6.45
C ARG A 204 -0.77 -25.53 -6.77
N ASN A 205 0.02 -24.61 -6.20
CA ASN A 205 -0.18 -23.18 -6.30
C ASN A 205 1.07 -22.44 -6.82
N ALA A 206 2.06 -23.16 -7.36
CA ALA A 206 3.37 -22.60 -7.71
C ALA A 206 3.29 -21.43 -8.68
N ASP A 207 2.45 -21.54 -9.70
CA ASP A 207 2.19 -20.50 -10.70
C ASP A 207 1.55 -19.26 -10.07
N LEU A 208 0.54 -19.45 -9.21
CA LEU A 208 -0.12 -18.36 -8.49
C LEU A 208 0.84 -17.64 -7.54
N TYR A 209 1.70 -18.37 -6.82
CA TYR A 209 2.71 -17.75 -5.95
C TYR A 209 3.71 -16.90 -6.74
N LEU A 210 4.18 -17.39 -7.90
CA LEU A 210 5.13 -16.68 -8.73
C LEU A 210 4.49 -15.46 -9.40
N ILE A 211 3.29 -15.61 -9.95
CA ILE A 211 2.54 -14.51 -10.56
C ILE A 211 2.22 -13.44 -9.51
N HIS A 212 1.74 -13.84 -8.32
CA HIS A 212 1.46 -12.93 -7.21
C HIS A 212 2.71 -12.11 -6.85
N GLY A 213 3.85 -12.79 -6.62
CA GLY A 213 5.13 -12.13 -6.34
C GLY A 213 5.58 -11.18 -7.45
N PHE A 214 5.34 -11.53 -8.71
CA PHE A 214 5.64 -10.65 -9.85
C PHE A 214 4.81 -9.36 -9.82
N PHE A 215 3.50 -9.47 -9.61
CA PHE A 215 2.63 -8.29 -9.51
C PHE A 215 3.05 -7.37 -8.36
N ILE A 216 3.38 -7.93 -7.20
CA ILE A 216 3.87 -7.17 -6.06
C ILE A 216 5.23 -6.53 -6.34
N ALA A 217 6.17 -7.28 -6.92
CA ALA A 217 7.50 -6.77 -7.24
C ALA A 217 7.44 -5.55 -8.18
N VAL A 218 6.71 -5.69 -9.28
CA VAL A 218 6.57 -4.61 -10.27
C VAL A 218 5.82 -3.43 -9.68
N GLY A 219 4.68 -3.69 -9.04
CA GLY A 219 3.83 -2.64 -8.47
C GLY A 219 4.54 -1.83 -7.40
N THR A 220 5.22 -2.48 -6.45
CA THR A 220 5.94 -1.78 -5.38
C THR A 220 7.17 -1.02 -5.89
N CYS A 221 7.88 -1.53 -6.90
CA CYS A 221 8.95 -0.76 -7.55
C CYS A 221 8.40 0.51 -8.20
N PHE A 222 7.30 0.42 -8.92
CA PHE A 222 6.67 1.58 -9.55
C PHE A 222 6.16 2.59 -8.50
N LEU A 223 5.53 2.12 -7.41
CA LEU A 223 5.08 2.97 -6.31
C LEU A 223 6.23 3.58 -5.48
N ALA A 224 7.43 2.99 -5.52
CA ALA A 224 8.62 3.59 -4.93
C ALA A 224 9.27 4.66 -5.84
N ILE A 225 9.09 4.56 -7.14
CA ILE A 225 9.71 5.45 -8.15
C ILE A 225 8.77 6.61 -8.53
N GLY A 226 7.53 6.30 -8.91
CA GLY A 226 6.58 7.25 -9.50
C GLY A 226 6.31 8.49 -8.64
N PRO A 227 6.01 8.37 -7.34
CA PRO A 227 5.74 9.50 -6.46
C PRO A 227 6.91 10.48 -6.25
N ARG A 228 8.10 10.17 -6.77
CA ARG A 228 9.25 11.11 -6.75
C ARG A 228 9.10 12.24 -7.78
N TYR A 229 8.27 12.05 -8.81
CA TYR A 229 8.10 12.98 -9.95
C TYR A 229 6.80 13.77 -9.89
N ILE A 230 5.85 13.40 -9.02
CA ILE A 230 4.54 14.03 -8.89
C ILE A 230 4.31 14.53 -7.46
N THR A 231 3.31 15.39 -7.29
CA THR A 231 2.96 15.89 -5.95
C THR A 231 2.25 14.82 -5.12
N SER A 232 2.38 14.92 -3.77
CA SER A 232 1.69 13.99 -2.86
C SER A 232 0.17 13.93 -3.08
N PRO A 233 -0.55 15.04 -3.35
CA PRO A 233 -1.98 14.97 -3.68
C PRO A 233 -2.28 14.16 -4.94
N GLU A 234 -1.47 14.28 -5.99
CA GLU A 234 -1.65 13.54 -7.23
C GLU A 234 -1.39 12.04 -7.05
N ALA A 235 -0.31 11.70 -6.34
CA ALA A 235 -0.04 10.31 -5.98
C ALA A 235 -1.18 9.71 -5.15
N SER A 236 -1.71 10.45 -4.15
CA SER A 236 -2.84 10.01 -3.33
C SER A 236 -4.12 9.77 -4.13
N LEU A 237 -4.40 10.61 -5.15
CA LEU A 237 -5.55 10.40 -6.03
C LEU A 237 -5.41 9.13 -6.87
N LEU A 238 -4.19 8.83 -7.34
CA LEU A 238 -3.95 7.59 -8.09
C LEU A 238 -4.09 6.34 -7.19
N ILE A 239 -3.57 6.39 -5.97
CA ILE A 239 -3.71 5.28 -5.01
C ILE A 239 -5.19 5.02 -4.65
N LEU A 240 -6.04 6.05 -4.62
CA LEU A 240 -7.48 5.85 -4.41
C LEU A 240 -8.15 4.98 -5.51
N LEU A 241 -7.54 4.81 -6.68
CA LEU A 241 -8.07 3.89 -7.70
C LEU A 241 -8.05 2.44 -7.21
N GLU A 242 -7.05 2.05 -6.43
CA GLU A 242 -6.98 0.71 -5.83
C GLU A 242 -8.19 0.43 -4.95
N THR A 243 -8.64 1.41 -4.17
CA THR A 243 -9.79 1.23 -3.25
C THR A 243 -11.11 0.99 -3.98
N ILE A 244 -11.18 1.32 -5.26
CA ILE A 244 -12.34 1.04 -6.11
C ILE A 244 -12.11 -0.23 -6.92
N LEU A 245 -10.93 -0.38 -7.55
CA LEU A 245 -10.65 -1.46 -8.48
C LEU A 245 -10.48 -2.82 -7.79
N ALA A 246 -9.86 -2.87 -6.60
CA ALA A 246 -9.61 -4.14 -5.91
C ALA A 246 -10.91 -4.85 -5.47
N PRO A 247 -11.88 -4.19 -4.77
CA PRO A 247 -13.14 -4.83 -4.44
C PRO A 247 -13.96 -5.21 -5.66
N LEU A 248 -13.95 -4.38 -6.71
CA LEU A 248 -14.64 -4.71 -7.97
C LEU A 248 -14.05 -5.95 -8.62
N LEU A 249 -12.72 -6.08 -8.64
CA LEU A 249 -12.03 -7.23 -9.20
C LEU A 249 -12.41 -8.52 -8.45
N VAL A 250 -12.39 -8.48 -7.13
CA VAL A 250 -12.73 -9.62 -6.27
C VAL A 250 -14.22 -9.95 -6.38
N TRP A 251 -15.09 -8.94 -6.42
CA TRP A 251 -16.53 -9.17 -6.60
C TRP A 251 -16.85 -9.81 -7.95
N VAL A 252 -16.26 -9.33 -9.04
CA VAL A 252 -16.51 -9.89 -10.39
C VAL A 252 -15.95 -11.31 -10.53
N ILE A 253 -14.80 -11.62 -9.94
CA ILE A 253 -14.11 -12.91 -10.14
C ILE A 253 -14.55 -13.94 -9.10
N LEU A 254 -14.71 -13.55 -7.84
CA LEU A 254 -14.98 -14.46 -6.72
C LEU A 254 -16.39 -14.31 -6.15
N TYR A 255 -17.19 -13.38 -6.68
CA TYR A 255 -18.55 -13.08 -6.21
C TYR A 255 -18.61 -12.67 -4.73
N GLU A 256 -17.48 -12.20 -4.15
CA GLU A 256 -17.42 -11.67 -2.78
C GLU A 256 -18.07 -10.27 -2.74
N TYR A 257 -19.30 -10.22 -2.24
CA TYR A 257 -20.03 -8.96 -2.13
C TYR A 257 -19.47 -8.09 -1.00
N PRO A 258 -19.18 -6.80 -1.24
CA PRO A 258 -18.52 -5.92 -0.26
C PRO A 258 -19.32 -5.63 1.02
N GLY A 259 -20.62 -5.90 1.03
CA GLY A 259 -21.53 -5.53 2.11
C GLY A 259 -21.95 -4.06 2.10
N MET A 260 -23.18 -3.77 2.56
CA MET A 260 -23.75 -2.41 2.50
C MET A 260 -23.02 -1.42 3.40
N TRP A 261 -22.60 -1.84 4.58
CA TRP A 261 -21.86 -0.99 5.53
C TRP A 261 -20.46 -0.66 5.03
N SER A 262 -19.77 -1.63 4.43
CA SER A 262 -18.46 -1.41 3.78
C SER A 262 -18.58 -0.43 2.63
N ILE A 263 -19.60 -0.55 1.79
CA ILE A 263 -19.87 0.38 0.69
C ILE A 263 -20.17 1.79 1.23
N ALA A 264 -21.04 1.91 2.23
CA ALA A 264 -21.41 3.21 2.80
C ALA A 264 -20.22 3.91 3.48
N GLY A 265 -19.51 3.21 4.37
CA GLY A 265 -18.33 3.75 5.04
C GLY A 265 -17.18 4.02 4.08
N GLY A 266 -16.93 3.11 3.14
CA GLY A 266 -15.92 3.27 2.09
C GLY A 266 -16.20 4.43 1.16
N ALA A 267 -17.43 4.59 0.70
CA ALA A 267 -17.85 5.75 -0.10
C ALA A 267 -17.61 7.06 0.65
N MET A 268 -17.94 7.12 1.96
CA MET A 268 -17.67 8.29 2.79
C MET A 268 -16.17 8.60 2.87
N VAL A 269 -15.32 7.60 3.08
CA VAL A 269 -13.84 7.76 3.14
C VAL A 269 -13.31 8.26 1.80
N VAL A 270 -13.65 7.58 0.70
CA VAL A 270 -13.16 7.91 -0.65
C VAL A 270 -13.62 9.30 -1.09
N LEU A 271 -14.89 9.66 -0.87
CA LEU A 271 -15.42 10.98 -1.22
C LEU A 271 -14.74 12.09 -0.40
N ALA A 272 -14.59 11.91 0.93
CA ALA A 272 -13.94 12.89 1.78
C ALA A 272 -12.50 13.16 1.35
N LEU A 273 -11.74 12.11 1.01
CA LEU A 273 -10.36 12.23 0.56
C LEU A 273 -10.26 12.80 -0.85
N SER A 274 -11.12 12.38 -1.78
CA SER A 274 -11.17 12.92 -3.14
C SER A 274 -11.45 14.42 -3.14
N ILE A 275 -12.45 14.88 -2.38
CA ILE A 275 -12.76 16.31 -2.23
C ILE A 275 -11.57 17.06 -1.62
N SER A 276 -10.97 16.52 -0.55
CA SER A 276 -9.80 17.13 0.11
C SER A 276 -8.60 17.26 -0.85
N ASN A 277 -8.32 16.23 -1.65
CA ASN A 277 -7.22 16.22 -2.59
C ASN A 277 -7.46 17.13 -3.80
N LEU A 278 -8.67 17.12 -4.38
CA LEU A 278 -9.05 18.02 -5.47
C LEU A 278 -8.97 19.50 -5.07
N TYR A 279 -9.39 19.82 -3.84
CA TYR A 279 -9.24 21.17 -3.31
C TYR A 279 -7.77 21.60 -3.21
N ALA A 280 -6.88 20.67 -2.79
CA ALA A 280 -5.45 20.91 -2.75
C ALA A 280 -4.88 21.25 -4.12
N PHE A 281 -5.18 20.40 -5.09
CA PHE A 281 -4.73 20.51 -6.46
C PHE A 281 -5.13 21.86 -7.08
N ASN A 282 -6.41 22.23 -6.94
CA ASN A 282 -6.92 23.50 -7.46
C ASN A 282 -6.28 24.72 -6.80
N LYS A 283 -5.93 24.64 -5.52
CA LYS A 283 -5.24 25.73 -4.81
C LYS A 283 -3.81 25.94 -5.32
N VAL A 284 -3.05 24.86 -5.54
CA VAL A 284 -1.70 24.91 -6.11
C VAL A 284 -1.73 25.52 -7.51
N LYS A 285 -2.66 25.06 -8.37
CA LYS A 285 -2.82 25.57 -9.74
C LYS A 285 -3.16 27.08 -9.79
N ARG A 286 -3.94 27.57 -8.82
CA ARG A 286 -4.27 29.01 -8.70
C ARG A 286 -3.10 29.85 -8.19
N GLY A 287 -2.26 29.29 -7.31
CA GLY A 287 -1.04 29.96 -6.82
C GLY A 287 -0.01 30.16 -7.93
N SER A 288 0.27 29.12 -8.70
CA SER A 288 1.20 29.14 -9.83
C SER A 288 0.80 30.15 -10.93
N LYS A 289 -0.52 30.33 -11.19
CA LYS A 289 -1.00 31.33 -12.16
C LYS A 289 -0.85 32.77 -11.70
N LYS A 290 -0.75 33.02 -10.38
CA LYS A 290 -0.56 34.39 -9.84
C LYS A 290 0.92 34.82 -9.82
N GLU A 291 1.87 33.89 -9.90
CA GLU A 291 3.29 34.16 -9.97
C GLU A 291 3.78 34.39 -11.43
N THR A 292 2.97 33.99 -12.42
CA THR A 292 3.26 34.15 -13.87
C THR A 292 2.49 35.30 -14.54
N SER A 293 1.68 36.03 -13.82
CA SER A 293 0.99 37.27 -14.25
C SER A 293 1.52 38.47 -13.48
#